data_266453bd97a15f763929763c9203c768
#
_entry.id   266453bd97a15f763929763c9203c768
#
_cell.length_a   1.000
_cell.length_b   1.000
_cell.length_c   1.000
_cell.angle_alpha   90.00
_cell.angle_beta   90.00
_cell.angle_gamma   90.00
#
_symmetry.space_group_name_H-M   'P 1'
#
loop_
_entity.id
_entity.type
_entity.pdbx_description
1 polymer ?
#
loop_
_entity_poly.entity_id
_entity_poly.type
_entity_poly.pdbx_seq_one_letter_code
_entity_poly.pdbx_strand_id
1 'polypeptide(L)'
;MTDKQIIEALIARDEQVTKQFFFGNCRPLFLSIIRYVFSYEVDYDEFVSEFYLYLMEKDAYRLRQFQGRSTIYQWMKIIAIRYFILKRDNMIEEKSKEALIDSFALQKGTFDSERTQTAKIDIEHLFSLMPNRRYVYVLRRLVLQEAEPKEVAQELGTNVDNLYNIKKRAIAALTDIVLKEIEKYEEKIN
;
A
#
# COMPACT_ATOMS: atom_id res chain seq x y z
N MET A 1 -15.95 -19.01 -11.92
CA MET A 1 -16.87 -18.32 -10.98
C MET A 1 -16.98 -16.87 -11.39
N THR A 2 -18.18 -16.28 -11.30
CA THR A 2 -18.36 -14.83 -11.48
C THR A 2 -17.89 -14.08 -10.24
N ASP A 3 -17.64 -12.77 -10.37
CA ASP A 3 -17.21 -11.94 -9.23
C ASP A 3 -18.21 -12.01 -8.05
N LYS A 4 -19.51 -12.03 -8.37
CA LYS A 4 -20.56 -12.18 -7.36
C LYS A 4 -20.51 -13.53 -6.64
N GLN A 5 -20.29 -14.62 -7.37
CA GLN A 5 -20.13 -15.95 -6.77
C GLN A 5 -18.88 -16.04 -5.89
N ILE A 6 -17.79 -15.36 -6.27
CA ILE A 6 -16.60 -15.29 -5.42
C ILE A 6 -16.92 -14.55 -4.11
N ILE A 7 -17.57 -13.41 -4.17
CA ILE A 7 -17.99 -12.66 -2.97
C ILE A 7 -18.89 -13.49 -2.06
N GLU A 8 -19.88 -14.16 -2.62
CA GLU A 8 -20.80 -15.03 -1.87
C GLU A 8 -20.05 -16.18 -1.18
N ALA A 9 -19.11 -16.83 -1.87
CA ALA A 9 -18.27 -17.87 -1.29
C ALA A 9 -17.35 -17.35 -0.19
N LEU A 10 -16.75 -16.16 -0.37
CA LEU A 10 -15.94 -15.51 0.67
C LEU A 10 -16.77 -15.18 1.92
N ILE A 11 -17.97 -14.65 1.76
CA ILE A 11 -18.90 -14.38 2.88
C ILE A 11 -19.31 -15.68 3.58
N ALA A 12 -19.56 -16.75 2.82
CA ALA A 12 -19.87 -18.08 3.35
C ALA A 12 -18.68 -18.78 4.00
N ARG A 13 -17.49 -18.16 3.95
CA ARG A 13 -16.23 -18.72 4.48
C ARG A 13 -15.83 -20.04 3.82
N ASP A 14 -16.09 -20.16 2.52
CA ASP A 14 -15.60 -21.32 1.74
C ASP A 14 -14.07 -21.31 1.78
N GLU A 15 -13.50 -22.33 2.41
CA GLU A 15 -12.04 -22.40 2.67
C GLU A 15 -11.26 -22.50 1.37
N GLN A 16 -11.73 -23.29 0.41
CA GLN A 16 -11.03 -23.51 -0.85
C GLN A 16 -11.02 -22.24 -1.70
N VAL A 17 -12.16 -21.59 -1.84
CA VAL A 17 -12.29 -20.34 -2.58
C VAL A 17 -11.50 -19.23 -1.91
N THR A 18 -11.57 -19.12 -0.58
CA THR A 18 -10.84 -18.12 0.19
C THR A 18 -9.33 -18.27 0.00
N LYS A 19 -8.81 -19.49 0.18
CA LYS A 19 -7.38 -19.77 -0.01
C LYS A 19 -6.93 -19.46 -1.44
N GLN A 20 -7.66 -19.94 -2.44
CA GLN A 20 -7.34 -19.70 -3.84
C GLN A 20 -7.41 -18.21 -4.20
N PHE A 21 -8.37 -17.47 -3.68
CA PHE A 21 -8.54 -16.05 -3.96
C PHE A 21 -7.41 -15.22 -3.34
N PHE A 22 -7.18 -15.32 -2.02
CA PHE A 22 -6.20 -14.48 -1.31
C PHE A 22 -4.76 -14.90 -1.56
N PHE A 23 -4.44 -16.19 -1.52
CA PHE A 23 -3.07 -16.71 -1.60
C PHE A 23 -2.69 -17.17 -3.02
N GLY A 24 -3.66 -17.27 -3.92
CA GLY A 24 -3.44 -17.58 -5.34
C GLY A 24 -3.66 -16.36 -6.22
N ASN A 25 -4.92 -16.09 -6.55
CA ASN A 25 -5.29 -15.13 -7.59
C ASN A 25 -4.90 -13.67 -7.26
N CYS A 26 -5.09 -13.25 -5.99
CA CYS A 26 -4.75 -11.90 -5.54
C CYS A 26 -3.32 -11.75 -5.03
N ARG A 27 -2.53 -12.85 -4.95
CA ARG A 27 -1.16 -12.79 -4.43
C ARG A 27 -0.28 -11.75 -5.12
N PRO A 28 -0.23 -11.67 -6.46
CA PRO A 28 0.58 -10.65 -7.13
C PRO A 28 0.11 -9.22 -6.82
N LEU A 29 -1.20 -9.02 -6.75
CA LEU A 29 -1.81 -7.73 -6.43
C LEU A 29 -1.44 -7.29 -5.01
N PHE A 30 -1.64 -8.14 -4.01
CA PHE A 30 -1.38 -7.79 -2.62
C PHE A 30 0.12 -7.64 -2.34
N LEU A 31 0.97 -8.47 -2.94
CA LEU A 31 2.42 -8.29 -2.85
C LEU A 31 2.86 -6.92 -3.40
N SER A 32 2.29 -6.49 -4.53
CA SER A 32 2.58 -5.18 -5.10
C SER A 32 2.16 -4.06 -4.15
N ILE A 33 0.97 -4.13 -3.56
CA ILE A 33 0.46 -3.14 -2.62
C ILE A 33 1.30 -3.10 -1.35
N ILE A 34 1.59 -4.26 -0.76
CA ILE A 34 2.37 -4.37 0.47
C ILE A 34 3.77 -3.76 0.26
N ARG A 35 4.45 -4.14 -0.82
CA ARG A 35 5.78 -3.59 -1.16
C ARG A 35 5.76 -2.08 -1.42
N TYR A 36 4.66 -1.57 -1.93
CA TYR A 36 4.48 -0.13 -2.13
C TYR A 36 4.26 0.61 -0.80
N VAL A 37 3.48 0.02 0.10
CA VAL A 37 3.09 0.65 1.37
C VAL A 37 4.19 0.53 2.44
N PHE A 38 4.86 -0.62 2.51
CA PHE A 38 5.89 -0.91 3.52
C PHE A 38 7.29 -0.86 2.90
N SER A 39 8.20 -0.14 3.55
CA SER A 39 9.60 0.01 3.13
C SER A 39 10.51 -1.12 3.65
N TYR A 40 9.94 -2.15 4.29
CA TYR A 40 10.64 -3.29 4.86
C TYR A 40 9.90 -4.59 4.52
N GLU A 41 10.60 -5.69 4.63
CA GLU A 41 10.01 -7.01 4.38
C GLU A 41 9.00 -7.36 5.47
N VAL A 42 7.85 -7.86 5.06
CA VAL A 42 6.77 -8.29 5.95
C VAL A 42 6.34 -9.70 5.57
N ASP A 43 5.84 -10.44 6.55
CA ASP A 43 5.24 -11.74 6.29
C ASP A 43 3.94 -11.56 5.50
N TYR A 44 3.94 -12.08 4.28
CA TYR A 44 2.79 -11.98 3.38
C TYR A 44 1.57 -12.70 3.95
N ASP A 45 1.77 -13.90 4.48
CA ASP A 45 0.67 -14.76 4.90
C ASP A 45 0.00 -14.19 6.17
N GLU A 46 0.80 -13.61 7.08
CA GLU A 46 0.29 -12.87 8.24
C GLU A 46 -0.53 -11.65 7.81
N PHE A 47 0.05 -10.79 6.97
CA PHE A 47 -0.58 -9.53 6.56
C PHE A 47 -1.87 -9.74 5.75
N VAL A 48 -1.90 -10.75 4.90
CA VAL A 48 -3.09 -11.09 4.11
C VAL A 48 -4.14 -11.78 4.96
N SER A 49 -3.74 -12.59 5.94
CA SER A 49 -4.67 -13.19 6.91
C SER A 49 -5.35 -12.13 7.76
N GLU A 50 -4.62 -11.13 8.27
CA GLU A 50 -5.21 -10.01 9.00
C GLU A 50 -6.14 -9.16 8.11
N PHE A 51 -5.76 -8.94 6.85
CA PHE A 51 -6.63 -8.27 5.89
C PHE A 51 -7.92 -9.04 5.65
N TYR A 52 -7.85 -10.36 5.55
CA TYR A 52 -9.03 -11.21 5.47
C TYR A 52 -9.92 -11.06 6.71
N LEU A 53 -9.35 -11.10 7.91
CA LEU A 53 -10.09 -10.89 9.16
C LEU A 53 -10.79 -9.52 9.17
N TYR A 54 -10.09 -8.46 8.75
CA TYR A 54 -10.67 -7.13 8.60
C TYR A 54 -11.88 -7.11 7.64
N LEU A 55 -11.83 -7.85 6.53
CA LEU A 55 -12.97 -7.94 5.61
C LEU A 55 -14.15 -8.69 6.22
N MET A 56 -13.87 -9.65 7.11
CA MET A 56 -14.87 -10.50 7.75
C MET A 56 -15.50 -9.87 9.02
N GLU A 57 -14.99 -8.73 9.49
CA GLU A 57 -15.58 -8.00 10.62
C GLU A 57 -17.06 -7.66 10.37
N LYS A 58 -17.84 -7.60 11.47
CA LYS A 58 -19.26 -7.22 11.42
C LYS A 58 -20.05 -8.02 10.39
N ASP A 59 -19.92 -9.33 10.43
CA ASP A 59 -20.58 -10.26 9.50
C ASP A 59 -20.26 -9.97 8.03
N ALA A 60 -18.97 -9.82 7.73
CA ALA A 60 -18.45 -9.52 6.39
C ALA A 60 -19.09 -8.27 5.75
N TYR A 61 -19.42 -7.27 6.58
CA TYR A 61 -20.09 -6.04 6.14
C TYR A 61 -19.41 -5.41 4.92
N ARG A 62 -18.06 -5.40 4.90
CA ARG A 62 -17.31 -4.82 3.78
C ARG A 62 -17.51 -5.61 2.49
N LEU A 63 -17.46 -6.93 2.54
CA LEU A 63 -17.70 -7.77 1.35
C LEU A 63 -19.13 -7.63 0.81
N ARG A 64 -20.10 -7.42 1.68
CA ARG A 64 -21.50 -7.20 1.30
C ARG A 64 -21.74 -5.87 0.55
N GLN A 65 -20.80 -4.94 0.61
CA GLN A 65 -20.86 -3.67 -0.12
C GLN A 65 -20.45 -3.79 -1.60
N PHE A 66 -19.95 -4.94 -2.04
CA PHE A 66 -19.60 -5.14 -3.42
C PHE A 66 -20.85 -5.12 -4.32
N GLN A 67 -20.93 -4.13 -5.21
CA GLN A 67 -22.09 -3.92 -6.09
C GLN A 67 -21.90 -4.43 -7.53
N GLY A 68 -20.70 -4.96 -7.85
CA GLY A 68 -20.39 -5.46 -9.20
C GLY A 68 -20.22 -4.36 -10.25
N ARG A 69 -20.01 -3.09 -9.85
CA ARG A 69 -19.77 -1.98 -10.78
C ARG A 69 -18.35 -1.99 -11.36
N SER A 70 -17.44 -2.72 -10.74
CA SER A 70 -16.08 -2.99 -11.18
C SER A 70 -15.77 -4.47 -11.00
N THR A 71 -14.61 -4.93 -11.50
CA THR A 71 -14.17 -6.29 -11.18
C THR A 71 -13.84 -6.41 -9.69
N ILE A 72 -14.01 -7.62 -9.14
CA ILE A 72 -13.67 -7.91 -7.75
C ILE A 72 -12.20 -7.55 -7.44
N TYR A 73 -11.30 -7.71 -8.40
CA TYR A 73 -9.88 -7.38 -8.25
C TYR A 73 -9.63 -5.87 -8.12
N GLN A 74 -10.31 -5.06 -8.93
CA GLN A 74 -10.22 -3.60 -8.84
C GLN A 74 -10.80 -3.09 -7.52
N TRP A 75 -11.95 -3.60 -7.14
CA TRP A 75 -12.59 -3.24 -5.88
C TRP A 75 -11.73 -3.67 -4.67
N MET A 76 -11.20 -4.90 -4.68
CA MET A 76 -10.33 -5.43 -3.63
C MET A 76 -9.01 -4.65 -3.53
N LYS A 77 -8.46 -4.20 -4.68
CA LYS A 77 -7.27 -3.34 -4.71
C LYS A 77 -7.46 -2.09 -3.86
N ILE A 78 -8.58 -1.40 -4.02
CA ILE A 78 -8.88 -0.16 -3.30
C ILE A 78 -8.96 -0.41 -1.79
N ILE A 79 -9.69 -1.45 -1.37
CA ILE A 79 -9.82 -1.77 0.06
C ILE A 79 -8.48 -2.19 0.65
N ALA A 80 -7.69 -2.99 -0.07
CA ALA A 80 -6.38 -3.43 0.39
C ALA A 80 -5.41 -2.25 0.56
N ILE A 81 -5.37 -1.31 -0.39
CA ILE A 81 -4.55 -0.09 -0.27
C ILE A 81 -4.92 0.69 1.00
N ARG A 82 -6.21 0.97 1.21
CA ARG A 82 -6.70 1.69 2.39
C ARG A 82 -6.33 0.96 3.69
N TYR A 83 -6.54 -0.34 3.72
CA TYR A 83 -6.21 -1.16 4.89
C TYR A 83 -4.71 -1.15 5.22
N PHE A 84 -3.86 -1.41 4.24
CA PHE A 84 -2.41 -1.48 4.47
C PHE A 84 -1.79 -0.12 4.78
N ILE A 85 -2.34 0.98 4.24
CA ILE A 85 -1.94 2.34 4.64
C ILE A 85 -2.28 2.58 6.12
N LEU A 86 -3.51 2.30 6.54
CA LEU A 86 -3.93 2.46 7.94
C LEU A 86 -3.11 1.57 8.88
N LYS A 87 -2.86 0.30 8.48
CA LYS A 87 -2.03 -0.62 9.26
C LYS A 87 -0.61 -0.07 9.43
N ARG A 88 0.01 0.43 8.34
CA ARG A 88 1.34 1.06 8.40
C ARG A 88 1.35 2.26 9.36
N ASP A 89 0.36 3.13 9.28
CA ASP A 89 0.31 4.34 10.09
C ASP A 89 0.14 4.00 11.58
N ASN A 90 -0.70 3.01 11.91
CA ASN A 90 -0.82 2.48 13.27
C ASN A 90 0.49 1.87 13.78
N MET A 91 1.18 1.06 12.97
CA MET A 91 2.48 0.49 13.34
C MET A 91 3.57 1.55 13.54
N ILE A 92 3.52 2.66 12.77
CA ILE A 92 4.45 3.79 12.96
C ILE A 92 4.13 4.51 14.27
N GLU A 93 2.87 4.66 14.60
CA GLU A 93 2.43 5.30 15.84
C GLU A 93 2.79 4.47 17.07
N GLU A 94 2.62 3.15 17.01
CA GLU A 94 3.07 2.20 18.04
C GLU A 94 4.60 2.20 18.18
N LYS A 95 5.33 2.07 17.08
CA LYS A 95 6.80 2.11 17.07
C LYS A 95 7.36 3.47 17.48
N SER A 96 6.67 4.58 17.23
CA SER A 96 7.09 5.89 17.75
C SER A 96 6.90 6.00 19.27
N LYS A 97 6.03 5.19 19.86
CA LYS A 97 5.91 5.04 21.31
C LYS A 97 6.96 4.09 21.89
N GLU A 98 7.41 3.11 21.11
CA GLU A 98 8.46 2.14 21.50
C GLU A 98 9.87 2.55 21.08
N ALA A 99 10.04 3.32 20.03
CA ALA A 99 11.36 3.71 19.44
C ALA A 99 12.06 4.86 20.14
N LEU A 100 11.78 5.07 21.42
CA LEU A 100 12.79 5.53 22.36
C LEU A 100 13.82 4.43 22.68
N ILE A 101 13.65 3.22 22.15
CA ILE A 101 14.52 2.05 22.39
C ILE A 101 14.74 1.31 21.06
N ASP A 102 15.98 1.38 20.58
CA ASP A 102 16.68 0.57 19.57
C ASP A 102 16.41 0.70 18.07
N SER A 103 17.52 0.85 17.39
CA SER A 103 17.80 1.04 15.97
C SER A 103 18.13 -0.26 15.23
N PHE A 104 17.77 -0.33 13.91
CA PHE A 104 18.45 -0.95 12.75
C PHE A 104 18.27 -2.36 12.26
N ALA A 105 17.97 -2.56 10.99
CA ALA A 105 18.86 -2.91 9.88
C ALA A 105 18.12 -3.27 8.56
N LEU A 106 18.75 -2.93 7.43
CA LEU A 106 18.32 -3.11 6.03
C LEU A 106 18.65 -4.48 5.44
N GLN A 107 17.83 -4.99 4.50
CA GLN A 107 18.34 -5.82 3.39
C GLN A 107 17.46 -5.78 2.11
N LYS A 108 18.10 -5.97 0.94
CA LYS A 108 17.64 -5.74 -0.43
C LYS A 108 17.03 -6.99 -1.10
N GLY A 109 16.11 -6.81 -2.05
CA GLY A 109 15.64 -7.84 -2.99
C GLY A 109 15.26 -7.28 -4.37
N THR A 110 15.52 -8.05 -5.44
CA THR A 110 15.45 -7.68 -6.86
C THR A 110 14.08 -7.91 -7.52
N PHE A 111 13.73 -7.14 -8.56
CA PHE A 111 12.40 -7.05 -9.20
C PHE A 111 12.35 -7.46 -10.67
N ASP A 112 11.17 -7.92 -11.12
CA ASP A 112 10.82 -8.37 -12.47
C ASP A 112 10.24 -7.22 -13.33
N SER A 113 10.59 -7.17 -14.65
CA SER A 113 10.60 -5.93 -15.43
C SER A 113 9.30 -5.45 -16.09
N GLU A 114 8.33 -6.30 -16.42
CA GLU A 114 7.13 -5.86 -17.14
C GLU A 114 6.04 -5.23 -16.25
N ARG A 115 5.87 -5.72 -15.03
CA ARG A 115 4.95 -5.14 -14.04
C ARG A 115 5.46 -3.82 -13.46
N THR A 116 6.77 -3.59 -13.55
CA THR A 116 7.43 -2.38 -13.08
C THR A 116 7.08 -1.15 -13.95
N GLN A 117 6.75 -1.32 -15.24
CA GLN A 117 6.41 -0.20 -16.12
C GLN A 117 5.04 0.40 -15.83
N THR A 118 4.01 -0.41 -15.60
CA THR A 118 2.66 0.09 -15.27
C THR A 118 2.65 0.78 -13.91
N ALA A 119 3.31 0.18 -12.91
CA ALA A 119 3.45 0.79 -11.59
C ALA A 119 4.25 2.11 -11.60
N LYS A 120 5.25 2.23 -12.47
CA LYS A 120 6.01 3.48 -12.65
C LYS A 120 5.16 4.60 -13.25
N ILE A 121 4.29 4.30 -14.21
CA ILE A 121 3.38 5.28 -14.82
C ILE A 121 2.41 5.81 -13.78
N ASP A 122 1.84 4.93 -12.95
CA ASP A 122 0.92 5.31 -11.88
C ASP A 122 1.61 6.19 -10.82
N ILE A 123 2.86 5.88 -10.44
CA ILE A 123 3.63 6.67 -9.47
C ILE A 123 4.01 8.05 -10.02
N GLU A 124 4.43 8.14 -11.27
CA GLU A 124 4.77 9.44 -11.89
C GLU A 124 3.53 10.33 -12.02
N HIS A 125 2.38 9.76 -12.32
CA HIS A 125 1.11 10.49 -12.29
C HIS A 125 0.83 11.05 -10.88
N LEU A 126 0.91 10.22 -9.84
CA LEU A 126 0.70 10.65 -8.46
C LEU A 126 1.72 11.73 -8.03
N PHE A 127 2.98 11.60 -8.44
CA PHE A 127 3.99 12.63 -8.19
C PHE A 127 3.69 13.94 -8.90
N SER A 128 3.07 13.91 -10.09
CA SER A 128 2.66 15.12 -10.80
C SER A 128 1.60 15.92 -10.04
N LEU A 129 0.76 15.23 -9.27
CA LEU A 129 -0.30 15.81 -8.44
C LEU A 129 0.22 16.36 -7.10
N MET A 130 1.44 16.04 -6.70
CA MET A 130 2.03 16.54 -5.44
C MET A 130 2.47 18.00 -5.60
N PRO A 131 1.96 18.94 -4.78
CA PRO A 131 2.33 20.36 -4.89
C PRO A 131 3.76 20.62 -4.40
N ASN A 132 4.26 19.85 -3.45
CA ASN A 132 5.58 20.04 -2.84
C ASN A 132 6.66 19.25 -3.60
N ARG A 133 7.42 19.94 -4.46
CA ARG A 133 8.50 19.35 -5.27
C ARG A 133 9.62 18.74 -4.43
N ARG A 134 9.88 19.27 -3.23
CA ARG A 134 10.87 18.69 -2.31
C ARG A 134 10.44 17.31 -1.82
N TYR A 135 9.13 17.10 -1.59
CA TYR A 135 8.58 15.78 -1.23
C TYR A 135 8.71 14.78 -2.36
N VAL A 136 8.36 15.20 -3.58
CA VAL A 136 8.54 14.37 -4.79
C VAL A 136 10.00 13.96 -4.95
N TYR A 137 10.93 14.90 -4.78
CA TYR A 137 12.36 14.64 -4.87
C TYR A 137 12.82 13.58 -3.84
N VAL A 138 12.45 13.75 -2.58
CA VAL A 138 12.80 12.81 -1.50
C VAL A 138 12.23 11.42 -1.76
N LEU A 139 10.97 11.32 -2.17
CA LEU A 139 10.36 10.03 -2.49
C LEU A 139 11.02 9.37 -3.70
N ARG A 140 11.31 10.14 -4.75
CA ARG A 140 11.99 9.62 -5.94
C ARG A 140 13.37 9.09 -5.62
N ARG A 141 14.17 9.85 -4.87
CA ARG A 141 15.54 9.48 -4.51
C ARG A 141 15.58 8.29 -3.54
N LEU A 142 14.81 8.34 -2.44
CA LEU A 142 14.88 7.33 -1.37
C LEU A 142 14.03 6.08 -1.64
N VAL A 143 12.97 6.17 -2.47
CA VAL A 143 12.03 5.06 -2.67
C VAL A 143 12.19 4.43 -4.05
N LEU A 144 12.28 5.23 -5.13
CA LEU A 144 12.38 4.69 -6.48
C LEU A 144 13.83 4.42 -6.91
N GLN A 145 14.78 5.25 -6.47
CA GLN A 145 16.19 5.14 -6.84
C GLN A 145 17.04 4.50 -5.74
N GLU A 146 16.46 4.20 -4.58
CA GLU A 146 17.14 3.59 -3.43
C GLU A 146 18.47 4.28 -3.05
N ALA A 147 18.52 5.61 -3.22
CA ALA A 147 19.72 6.40 -2.95
C ALA A 147 20.07 6.40 -1.44
N GLU A 148 21.35 6.47 -1.15
CA GLU A 148 21.82 6.53 0.22
C GLU A 148 21.30 7.78 0.96
N PRO A 149 20.68 7.62 2.16
CA PRO A 149 20.10 8.75 2.89
C PRO A 149 21.09 9.89 3.20
N LYS A 150 22.36 9.57 3.37
CA LYS A 150 23.41 10.59 3.61
C LYS A 150 23.63 11.47 2.39
N GLU A 151 23.64 10.90 1.18
CA GLU A 151 23.78 11.65 -0.07
C GLU A 151 22.58 12.57 -0.28
N VAL A 152 21.37 12.03 -0.14
CA VAL A 152 20.13 12.81 -0.30
C VAL A 152 20.03 13.93 0.73
N ALA A 153 20.48 13.71 1.96
CA ALA A 153 20.54 14.75 2.98
C ALA A 153 21.50 15.88 2.60
N GLN A 154 22.68 15.54 2.06
CA GLN A 154 23.65 16.52 1.54
C GLN A 154 23.09 17.30 0.35
N GLU A 155 22.48 16.64 -0.63
CA GLU A 155 21.85 17.26 -1.80
C GLU A 155 20.77 18.29 -1.37
N LEU A 156 20.05 18.03 -0.29
CA LEU A 156 19.02 18.90 0.25
C LEU A 156 19.51 19.92 1.28
N GLY A 157 20.80 19.95 1.58
CA GLY A 157 21.38 20.83 2.61
C GLY A 157 20.80 20.59 4.00
N THR A 158 20.56 19.33 4.37
CA THR A 158 19.93 18.95 5.63
C THR A 158 20.66 17.76 6.29
N ASN A 159 20.28 17.41 7.50
CA ASN A 159 20.76 16.19 8.16
C ASN A 159 19.84 14.99 7.89
N VAL A 160 20.33 13.79 8.18
CA VAL A 160 19.61 12.52 7.93
C VAL A 160 18.31 12.45 8.74
N ASP A 161 18.29 12.92 9.97
CA ASP A 161 17.10 12.89 10.83
C ASP A 161 15.99 13.77 10.25
N ASN A 162 16.35 14.98 9.79
CA ASN A 162 15.41 15.87 9.14
C ASN A 162 14.95 15.32 7.77
N LEU A 163 15.83 14.62 7.04
CA LEU A 163 15.46 13.93 5.81
C LEU A 163 14.38 12.88 6.06
N TYR A 164 14.50 12.08 7.13
CA TYR A 164 13.45 11.11 7.49
C TYR A 164 12.13 11.79 7.89
N ASN A 165 12.19 12.92 8.57
CA ASN A 165 11.00 13.73 8.85
C ASN A 165 10.35 14.26 7.56
N ILE A 166 11.16 14.70 6.58
CA ILE A 166 10.66 15.10 5.27
C ILE A 166 10.04 13.89 4.53
N LYS A 167 10.70 12.73 4.54
CA LYS A 167 10.19 11.49 3.96
C LYS A 167 8.83 11.11 4.57
N LYS A 168 8.70 11.16 5.91
CA LYS A 168 7.43 10.87 6.61
C LYS A 168 6.31 11.80 6.13
N ARG A 169 6.56 13.11 6.07
CA ARG A 169 5.57 14.10 5.57
C ARG A 169 5.26 13.91 4.09
N ALA A 170 6.25 13.54 3.29
CA ALA A 170 6.09 13.27 1.86
C ALA A 170 5.20 12.04 1.61
N ILE A 171 5.38 10.98 2.39
CA ILE A 171 4.54 9.79 2.33
C ILE A 171 3.10 10.13 2.74
N ALA A 172 2.90 10.88 3.81
CA ALA A 172 1.56 11.32 4.23
C ALA A 172 0.86 12.13 3.12
N ALA A 173 1.56 13.10 2.53
CA ALA A 173 1.02 13.90 1.44
C ALA A 173 0.69 13.06 0.18
N LEU A 174 1.51 12.07 -0.14
CA LEU A 174 1.23 11.13 -1.24
C LEU A 174 0.00 10.28 -0.94
N THR A 175 -0.14 9.82 0.30
CA THR A 175 -1.30 9.06 0.77
C THR A 175 -2.59 9.84 0.59
N ASP A 176 -2.62 11.12 1.00
CA ASP A 176 -3.78 11.99 0.83
C ASP A 176 -4.17 12.16 -0.65
N ILE A 177 -3.19 12.24 -1.54
CA ILE A 177 -3.44 12.32 -2.99
C ILE A 177 -4.02 11.01 -3.52
N VAL A 178 -3.46 9.88 -3.13
CA VAL A 178 -3.97 8.55 -3.52
C VAL A 178 -5.43 8.38 -3.08
N LEU A 179 -5.75 8.76 -1.85
CA LEU A 179 -7.12 8.68 -1.33
C LEU A 179 -8.08 9.56 -2.13
N LYS A 180 -7.70 10.79 -2.45
CA LYS A 180 -8.50 11.71 -3.29
C LYS A 180 -8.70 11.20 -4.71
N GLU A 181 -7.68 10.61 -5.32
CA GLU A 181 -7.82 10.01 -6.65
C GLU A 181 -8.75 8.78 -6.62
N ILE A 182 -8.70 7.99 -5.55
CA ILE A 182 -9.63 6.87 -5.36
C ILE A 182 -11.07 7.37 -5.22
N GLU A 183 -11.32 8.41 -4.42
CA GLU A 183 -12.64 9.03 -4.25
C GLU A 183 -13.20 9.55 -5.58
N LYS A 184 -12.39 10.26 -6.38
CA LYS A 184 -12.78 10.71 -7.72
C LYS A 184 -13.12 9.56 -8.68
N TYR A 185 -12.44 8.42 -8.53
CA TYR A 185 -12.75 7.22 -9.32
C TYR A 185 -14.10 6.61 -8.92
N GLU A 186 -14.40 6.59 -7.62
CA GLU A 186 -15.67 6.12 -7.09
C GLU A 186 -16.84 7.01 -7.53
N GLU A 187 -16.65 8.35 -7.55
CA GLU A 187 -17.66 9.31 -8.03
C GLU A 187 -17.95 9.19 -9.53
N LYS A 188 -16.96 8.83 -10.35
CA LYS A 188 -17.14 8.64 -11.80
C LYS A 188 -17.84 7.33 -12.16
N ILE A 189 -17.89 6.36 -11.24
CA ILE A 189 -18.50 5.06 -11.42
C ILE A 189 -19.95 5.05 -10.86
N ASN A 190 -20.33 6.07 -10.09
CA ASN A 190 -21.68 6.32 -9.59
C ASN A 190 -22.50 7.17 -10.55
#